data_08593e041af03ef805b25e1f370a38d3
#
_entry.id   08593e041af03ef805b25e1f370a38d3
#
_cell.length_a   1.000
_cell.length_b   1.000
_cell.length_c   1.000
_cell.angle_alpha   90.00
_cell.angle_beta   90.00
_cell.angle_gamma   90.00
#
_symmetry.space_group_name_H-M   'P 1'
#
loop_
_entity.id
_entity.type
_entity.pdbx_description
1 polymer ?
#
loop_
_entity_poly.entity_id
_entity_poly.type
_entity_poly.pdbx_seq_one_letter_code
_entity_poly.pdbx_strand_id
1 'polypeptide(L)'
;SWALSGRGPLTIGAGQVGGAMRTRHAPSSKPDLQLFVMPLSVDKPGEPLHTYSGFTSAIWQCHPKSRGSLEIRSSNPADDPLIEPNYLSDELDQKTMVEGIKILREIYQQPKFRDLWQTEIVPGKKIRSDDQILDAIRAGGGTVYHPVGTCRMGVDKDAVVAPDLKVNGVRGLRVVDASIMPLITSANTNAPTYMIAEKAADMIQHES
;
A
#
# COMPACT_ATOMS: atom_id res chain seq x y z
N SER A 1 -31.39 7.73 0.21
CA SER A 1 -31.26 9.15 0.65
C SER A 1 -30.33 9.94 -0.26
N TRP A 2 -29.17 9.41 -0.66
CA TRP A 2 -28.22 10.15 -1.49
C TRP A 2 -28.82 10.60 -2.84
N ALA A 3 -29.52 9.71 -3.53
CA ALA A 3 -30.15 10.01 -4.82
C ALA A 3 -31.20 11.16 -4.76
N LEU A 4 -31.75 11.42 -3.57
CA LEU A 4 -32.79 12.43 -3.39
C LEU A 4 -32.27 13.72 -2.73
N SER A 5 -31.22 13.64 -1.94
CA SER A 5 -30.75 14.78 -1.12
C SER A 5 -29.26 15.14 -1.34
N GLY A 6 -28.52 14.34 -2.07
CA GLY A 6 -27.06 14.48 -2.20
C GLY A 6 -26.30 14.34 -0.86
N ARG A 7 -26.94 13.77 0.15
CA ARG A 7 -26.39 13.61 1.51
C ARG A 7 -26.46 12.16 1.98
N GLY A 8 -25.63 11.81 2.96
CA GLY A 8 -25.62 10.49 3.57
C GLY A 8 -24.30 9.74 3.42
N PRO A 9 -24.23 8.47 3.85
CA PRO A 9 -22.98 7.70 3.87
C PRO A 9 -22.26 7.60 2.52
N LEU A 10 -22.98 7.65 1.41
CA LEU A 10 -22.40 7.61 0.05
C LEU A 10 -21.68 8.90 -0.39
N THR A 11 -21.73 9.97 0.42
CA THR A 11 -20.96 11.20 0.16
C THR A 11 -19.55 11.13 0.74
N ILE A 12 -19.21 10.07 1.45
CA ILE A 12 -18.00 9.94 2.22
C ILE A 12 -17.16 8.81 1.62
N GLY A 13 -15.88 9.04 1.36
CA GLY A 13 -14.96 7.98 0.95
C GLY A 13 -14.84 6.90 2.03
N ALA A 14 -14.52 5.68 1.63
CA ALA A 14 -14.41 4.55 2.56
C ALA A 14 -13.40 4.82 3.70
N GLY A 15 -12.36 5.57 3.41
CA GLY A 15 -11.35 5.93 4.38
C GLY A 15 -11.60 7.22 5.12
N GLN A 16 -12.21 7.11 6.28
CA GLN A 16 -12.63 8.25 7.08
C GLN A 16 -11.54 8.79 7.99
N VAL A 17 -10.79 7.91 8.58
CA VAL A 17 -9.75 8.23 9.57
C VAL A 17 -8.49 7.50 9.18
N GLY A 18 -7.38 8.21 9.23
CA GLY A 18 -6.07 7.64 8.96
C GLY A 18 -5.00 8.34 9.78
N GLY A 19 -3.85 7.72 9.86
CA GLY A 19 -2.70 8.26 10.56
C GLY A 19 -1.41 7.58 10.13
N ALA A 20 -0.32 8.31 10.23
CA ALA A 20 1.02 7.76 10.08
C ALA A 20 1.62 7.50 11.47
N MET A 21 2.17 6.32 11.67
CA MET A 21 2.71 5.86 12.94
C MET A 21 4.16 5.42 12.76
N ARG A 22 4.88 5.42 13.86
CA ARG A 22 6.25 4.93 13.91
C ARG A 22 6.32 3.74 14.85
N THR A 23 6.75 2.59 14.31
CA THR A 23 7.05 1.42 15.14
C THR A 23 8.40 1.57 15.85
N ARG A 24 8.68 0.68 16.80
CA ARG A 24 10.02 0.58 17.40
C ARG A 24 11.10 0.12 16.41
N HIS A 25 10.68 -0.44 15.26
CA HIS A 25 11.56 -0.95 14.22
C HIS A 25 11.87 0.07 13.14
N ALA A 26 11.25 1.26 13.20
CA ALA A 26 11.44 2.31 12.22
C ALA A 26 12.93 2.70 12.10
N PRO A 27 13.51 2.64 10.89
CA PRO A 27 14.94 2.92 10.69
C PRO A 27 15.28 4.40 10.82
N SER A 28 14.29 5.26 10.99
CA SER A 28 14.46 6.72 11.10
C SER A 28 13.40 7.35 12.00
N SER A 29 13.45 8.67 12.16
CA SER A 29 12.42 9.43 12.86
C SER A 29 11.10 9.56 12.08
N LYS A 30 11.07 9.11 10.80
CA LYS A 30 9.87 9.15 9.95
C LYS A 30 8.94 7.98 10.28
N PRO A 31 7.62 8.17 10.14
CA PRO A 31 6.66 7.06 10.21
C PRO A 31 6.98 5.95 9.20
N ASP A 32 6.81 4.71 9.62
CA ASP A 32 7.02 3.50 8.82
C ASP A 32 5.74 2.68 8.62
N LEU A 33 4.65 3.07 9.30
CA LEU A 33 3.31 2.51 9.13
C LEU A 33 2.28 3.60 8.85
N GLN A 34 1.31 3.25 8.02
CA GLN A 34 0.07 4.00 7.84
C GLN A 34 -1.11 3.17 8.33
N LEU A 35 -1.98 3.82 9.10
CA LEU A 35 -3.25 3.28 9.60
C LEU A 35 -4.40 3.91 8.81
N PHE A 36 -5.43 3.12 8.59
CA PHE A 36 -6.65 3.53 7.94
C PHE A 36 -7.86 2.85 8.58
N VAL A 37 -8.93 3.59 8.82
CA VAL A 37 -10.17 3.07 9.39
C VAL A 37 -11.33 3.35 8.46
N MET A 38 -12.06 2.31 8.12
CA MET A 38 -13.25 2.34 7.28
C MET A 38 -14.48 2.01 8.13
N PRO A 39 -15.53 2.84 8.14
CA PRO A 39 -16.76 2.57 8.88
C PRO A 39 -17.67 1.53 8.17
N LEU A 40 -17.05 0.48 7.68
CA LEU A 40 -17.68 -0.66 7.03
C LEU A 40 -16.89 -1.94 7.35
N SER A 41 -17.55 -3.08 7.35
CA SER A 41 -16.93 -4.36 7.64
C SER A 41 -16.93 -5.23 6.39
N VAL A 42 -15.73 -5.65 5.97
CA VAL A 42 -15.48 -6.44 4.78
C VAL A 42 -14.18 -7.23 4.95
N ASP A 43 -14.10 -8.44 4.42
CA ASP A 43 -12.88 -9.23 4.50
C ASP A 43 -11.84 -8.78 3.46
N LYS A 44 -12.27 -8.51 2.24
CA LYS A 44 -11.39 -8.03 1.16
C LYS A 44 -12.07 -6.95 0.31
N PRO A 45 -11.31 -6.02 -0.29
CA PRO A 45 -11.85 -5.07 -1.24
C PRO A 45 -12.59 -5.77 -2.38
N GLY A 46 -13.81 -5.30 -2.66
CA GLY A 46 -14.66 -5.87 -3.71
C GLY A 46 -15.59 -7.01 -3.27
N GLU A 47 -15.43 -7.54 -2.06
CA GLU A 47 -16.36 -8.52 -1.49
C GLU A 47 -17.61 -7.85 -0.90
N PRO A 48 -18.71 -8.60 -0.73
CA PRO A 48 -19.91 -8.08 -0.06
C PRO A 48 -19.62 -7.63 1.36
N LEU A 49 -20.29 -6.56 1.79
CA LEU A 49 -20.20 -6.11 3.17
C LEU A 49 -20.86 -7.14 4.12
N HIS A 50 -20.30 -7.26 5.31
CA HIS A 50 -20.92 -8.06 6.36
C HIS A 50 -22.30 -7.50 6.76
N THR A 51 -23.19 -8.39 7.15
CA THR A 51 -24.56 -8.02 7.56
C THR A 51 -24.66 -7.53 9.01
N TYR A 52 -23.57 -7.67 9.78
CA TYR A 52 -23.48 -7.15 11.14
C TYR A 52 -22.81 -5.77 11.16
N SER A 53 -23.05 -5.03 12.24
CA SER A 53 -22.41 -3.73 12.48
C SER A 53 -20.93 -3.93 12.81
N GLY A 54 -20.06 -3.30 12.04
CA GLY A 54 -18.62 -3.42 12.23
C GLY A 54 -17.84 -2.37 11.43
N PHE A 55 -16.55 -2.31 11.68
CA PHE A 55 -15.60 -1.46 10.95
C PHE A 55 -14.33 -2.25 10.63
N THR A 56 -13.62 -1.82 9.63
CA THR A 56 -12.34 -2.42 9.21
C THR A 56 -11.21 -1.43 9.45
N SER A 57 -10.15 -1.90 10.08
CA SER A 57 -8.89 -1.17 10.17
C SER A 57 -7.84 -1.89 9.35
N ALA A 58 -7.15 -1.13 8.52
CA ALA A 58 -6.03 -1.63 7.74
C ALA A 58 -4.75 -0.89 8.12
N ILE A 59 -3.64 -1.59 8.05
CA ILE A 59 -2.31 -1.04 8.20
C ILE A 59 -1.44 -1.47 7.02
N TRP A 60 -0.52 -0.63 6.64
CA TRP A 60 0.51 -0.97 5.65
C TRP A 60 1.80 -0.21 5.90
N GLN A 61 2.89 -0.78 5.40
CA GLN A 61 4.20 -0.20 5.51
C GLN A 61 4.38 0.97 4.55
N CYS A 62 5.08 2.02 5.04
CA CYS A 62 5.49 3.15 4.21
C CYS A 62 6.79 2.87 3.44
N HIS A 63 7.67 2.02 3.98
CA HIS A 63 9.02 1.80 3.44
C HIS A 63 9.42 0.31 3.46
N PRO A 64 8.71 -0.58 2.74
CA PRO A 64 9.02 -2.00 2.75
C PRO A 64 10.41 -2.28 2.18
N LYS A 65 11.10 -3.27 2.75
CA LYS A 65 12.39 -3.79 2.28
C LYS A 65 12.24 -4.94 1.31
N SER A 66 11.17 -5.71 1.43
CA SER A 66 10.84 -6.80 0.52
C SER A 66 10.81 -6.32 -0.93
N ARG A 67 11.31 -7.14 -1.84
CA ARG A 67 11.33 -6.86 -3.28
C ARG A 67 10.73 -8.04 -4.03
N GLY A 68 9.94 -7.72 -5.04
CA GLY A 68 9.35 -8.65 -5.96
C GLY A 68 9.91 -8.51 -7.37
N SER A 69 9.36 -9.27 -8.29
CA SER A 69 9.68 -9.21 -9.71
C SER A 69 8.42 -9.17 -10.57
N LEU A 70 8.60 -8.69 -11.80
CA LEU A 70 7.61 -8.73 -12.86
C LEU A 70 8.33 -9.20 -14.13
N GLU A 71 7.85 -10.29 -14.72
CA GLU A 71 8.50 -10.93 -15.87
C GLU A 71 7.49 -11.24 -16.98
N ILE A 72 7.96 -11.19 -18.22
CA ILE A 72 7.18 -11.61 -19.37
C ILE A 72 7.11 -13.16 -19.34
N ARG A 73 5.88 -13.70 -19.35
CA ARG A 73 5.66 -15.15 -19.30
C ARG A 73 5.99 -15.85 -20.62
N SER A 74 5.63 -15.23 -21.75
CA SER A 74 5.79 -15.79 -23.08
C SER A 74 5.90 -14.72 -24.16
N SER A 75 6.08 -15.11 -25.41
CA SER A 75 6.03 -14.20 -26.57
C SER A 75 4.61 -13.82 -27.01
N ASN A 76 3.58 -14.45 -26.44
CA ASN A 76 2.19 -14.09 -26.72
C ASN A 76 1.77 -12.87 -25.90
N PRO A 77 1.44 -11.72 -26.53
CA PRO A 77 1.09 -10.50 -25.81
C PRO A 77 -0.24 -10.57 -25.05
N ALA A 78 -1.04 -11.62 -25.25
CA ALA A 78 -2.28 -11.85 -24.52
C ALA A 78 -2.07 -12.61 -23.20
N ASP A 79 -0.89 -13.14 -22.96
CA ASP A 79 -0.57 -13.83 -21.70
C ASP A 79 -0.26 -12.81 -20.62
N ASP A 80 -0.90 -12.98 -19.46
CA ASP A 80 -0.60 -12.16 -18.28
C ASP A 80 0.87 -12.33 -17.84
N PRO A 81 1.55 -11.25 -17.44
CA PRO A 81 2.91 -11.34 -16.93
C PRO A 81 2.96 -12.14 -15.61
N LEU A 82 4.12 -12.67 -15.30
CA LEU A 82 4.42 -13.22 -13.98
C LEU A 82 4.64 -12.06 -13.01
N ILE A 83 3.76 -11.94 -12.01
CA ILE A 83 3.83 -10.88 -10.98
C ILE A 83 4.09 -11.55 -9.65
N GLU A 84 5.27 -11.37 -9.11
CA GLU A 84 5.68 -11.89 -7.81
C GLU A 84 6.03 -10.74 -6.86
N PRO A 85 5.06 -10.24 -6.08
CA PRO A 85 5.30 -9.12 -5.16
C PRO A 85 6.27 -9.46 -4.02
N ASN A 86 6.37 -10.74 -3.64
CA ASN A 86 7.26 -11.26 -2.60
C ASN A 86 7.10 -10.50 -1.27
N TYR A 87 5.85 -10.18 -0.89
CA TYR A 87 5.53 -9.48 0.35
C TYR A 87 6.06 -10.22 1.57
N LEU A 88 6.54 -9.46 2.57
CA LEU A 88 7.04 -9.98 3.85
C LEU A 88 8.21 -10.97 3.72
N SER A 89 9.00 -10.88 2.66
CA SER A 89 10.23 -11.66 2.52
C SER A 89 11.35 -11.14 3.42
N ASP A 90 11.34 -9.86 3.75
CA ASP A 90 12.30 -9.23 4.67
C ASP A 90 11.81 -9.28 6.12
N GLU A 91 12.70 -9.62 7.03
CA GLU A 91 12.40 -9.77 8.46
C GLU A 91 11.95 -8.44 9.11
N LEU A 92 12.50 -7.31 8.64
CA LEU A 92 12.08 -5.98 9.12
C LEU A 92 10.62 -5.71 8.79
N ASP A 93 10.19 -6.08 7.58
CA ASP A 93 8.81 -5.94 7.14
C ASP A 93 7.86 -6.77 7.99
N GLN A 94 8.25 -8.02 8.29
CA GLN A 94 7.47 -8.91 9.16
C GLN A 94 7.31 -8.30 10.56
N LYS A 95 8.40 -7.86 11.18
CA LYS A 95 8.40 -7.23 12.52
C LYS A 95 7.57 -5.95 12.55
N THR A 96 7.70 -5.11 11.53
CA THR A 96 6.95 -3.85 11.40
C THR A 96 5.44 -4.12 11.33
N MET A 97 5.01 -5.09 10.53
CA MET A 97 3.59 -5.42 10.39
C MET A 97 3.02 -6.08 11.66
N VAL A 98 3.76 -6.96 12.30
CA VAL A 98 3.36 -7.56 13.59
C VAL A 98 3.19 -6.47 14.66
N GLU A 99 4.14 -5.55 14.76
CA GLU A 99 4.05 -4.41 15.68
C GLU A 99 2.83 -3.52 15.37
N GLY A 100 2.54 -3.33 14.09
CA GLY A 100 1.37 -2.57 13.65
C GLY A 100 0.04 -3.13 14.16
N ILE A 101 -0.14 -4.44 14.14
CA ILE A 101 -1.34 -5.09 14.73
C ILE A 101 -1.39 -4.84 16.24
N LYS A 102 -0.25 -4.92 16.94
CA LYS A 102 -0.19 -4.64 18.38
C LYS A 102 -0.57 -3.19 18.69
N ILE A 103 -0.04 -2.23 17.94
CA ILE A 103 -0.39 -0.81 18.07
C ILE A 103 -1.89 -0.57 17.84
N LEU A 104 -2.49 -1.20 16.81
CA LEU A 104 -3.93 -1.13 16.60
C LEU A 104 -4.73 -1.62 17.81
N ARG A 105 -4.34 -2.75 18.39
CA ARG A 105 -4.98 -3.30 19.59
C ARG A 105 -4.87 -2.35 20.77
N GLU A 106 -3.70 -1.71 20.97
CA GLU A 106 -3.50 -0.70 22.00
C GLU A 106 -4.39 0.53 21.81
N ILE A 107 -4.54 1.01 20.56
CA ILE A 107 -5.43 2.14 20.22
C ILE A 107 -6.88 1.79 20.59
N TYR A 108 -7.36 0.59 20.23
CA TYR A 108 -8.74 0.19 20.51
C TYR A 108 -9.00 -0.16 21.97
N GLN A 109 -7.96 -0.37 22.79
CA GLN A 109 -8.10 -0.51 24.24
C GLN A 109 -8.20 0.82 25.00
N GLN A 110 -7.95 1.97 24.33
CA GLN A 110 -8.06 3.27 24.98
C GLN A 110 -9.50 3.54 25.47
N PRO A 111 -9.67 4.23 26.61
CA PRO A 111 -10.99 4.42 27.23
C PRO A 111 -12.06 5.00 26.30
N LYS A 112 -11.68 5.88 25.38
CA LYS A 112 -12.62 6.49 24.42
C LYS A 112 -13.09 5.54 23.32
N PHE A 113 -12.36 4.45 23.06
CA PHE A 113 -12.71 3.46 22.04
C PHE A 113 -13.29 2.18 22.62
N ARG A 114 -12.86 1.80 23.82
CA ARG A 114 -13.20 0.53 24.45
C ARG A 114 -14.69 0.22 24.47
N ASP A 115 -15.51 1.23 24.66
CA ASP A 115 -16.96 1.09 24.77
C ASP A 115 -17.69 1.17 23.41
N LEU A 116 -16.96 1.44 22.32
CA LEU A 116 -17.50 1.58 20.96
C LEU A 116 -17.44 0.29 20.15
N TRP A 117 -16.72 -0.72 20.61
CA TRP A 117 -16.58 -2.00 19.91
C TRP A 117 -16.63 -3.18 20.89
N GLN A 118 -16.98 -4.35 20.38
CA GLN A 118 -17.20 -5.54 21.22
C GLN A 118 -16.04 -6.53 21.14
N THR A 119 -15.60 -6.86 19.93
CA THR A 119 -14.57 -7.87 19.72
C THR A 119 -13.83 -7.67 18.41
N GLU A 120 -12.58 -8.09 18.41
CA GLU A 120 -11.76 -8.26 17.21
C GLU A 120 -12.16 -9.56 16.52
N ILE A 121 -12.53 -9.47 15.24
CA ILE A 121 -12.95 -10.62 14.42
C ILE A 121 -11.72 -11.17 13.68
N VAL A 122 -10.97 -10.32 13.01
CA VAL A 122 -9.76 -10.67 12.25
C VAL A 122 -8.59 -9.83 12.77
N PRO A 123 -7.45 -10.44 13.09
CA PRO A 123 -7.15 -11.87 13.13
C PRO A 123 -7.83 -12.62 14.30
N GLY A 124 -8.44 -11.91 15.24
CA GLY A 124 -9.13 -12.45 16.38
C GLY A 124 -8.28 -12.48 17.66
N LYS A 125 -8.94 -12.20 18.80
CA LYS A 125 -8.29 -12.01 20.11
C LYS A 125 -7.52 -13.23 20.66
N LYS A 126 -7.66 -14.41 20.05
CA LYS A 126 -6.91 -15.61 20.41
C LYS A 126 -5.51 -15.64 19.77
N ILE A 127 -5.31 -14.91 18.70
CA ILE A 127 -4.02 -14.77 17.99
C ILE A 127 -3.18 -13.75 18.76
N ARG A 128 -2.13 -14.19 19.48
CA ARG A 128 -1.39 -13.33 20.41
C ARG A 128 0.11 -13.31 20.21
N SER A 129 0.73 -14.46 19.89
CA SER A 129 2.17 -14.49 19.68
C SER A 129 2.53 -13.83 18.35
N ASP A 130 3.79 -13.38 18.23
CA ASP A 130 4.28 -12.73 17.02
C ASP A 130 4.17 -13.65 15.81
N ASP A 131 4.49 -14.93 15.97
CA ASP A 131 4.37 -15.94 14.91
C ASP A 131 2.90 -16.11 14.48
N GLN A 132 1.98 -16.23 15.42
CA GLN A 132 0.54 -16.33 15.12
C GLN A 132 0.03 -15.09 14.38
N ILE A 133 0.45 -13.90 14.81
CA ILE A 133 0.08 -12.64 14.16
C ILE A 133 0.66 -12.60 12.73
N LEU A 134 1.92 -12.98 12.56
CA LEU A 134 2.56 -13.01 11.25
C LEU A 134 1.88 -14.00 10.31
N ASP A 135 1.52 -15.19 10.79
CA ASP A 135 0.79 -16.18 10.00
C ASP A 135 -0.60 -15.68 9.61
N ALA A 136 -1.29 -14.99 10.51
CA ALA A 136 -2.58 -14.37 10.20
C ALA A 136 -2.44 -13.26 9.15
N ILE A 137 -1.37 -12.44 9.22
CA ILE A 137 -1.07 -11.41 8.22
C ILE A 137 -0.79 -12.06 6.85
N ARG A 138 -0.02 -13.14 6.81
CA ARG A 138 0.26 -13.89 5.56
C ARG A 138 -1.00 -14.49 4.94
N ALA A 139 -1.90 -15.00 5.77
CA ALA A 139 -3.14 -15.61 5.31
C ALA A 139 -4.19 -14.59 4.83
N GLY A 140 -4.29 -13.45 5.49
CA GLY A 140 -5.35 -12.44 5.25
C GLY A 140 -4.86 -11.14 4.62
N GLY A 141 -3.55 -10.92 4.54
CA GLY A 141 -2.97 -9.72 3.95
C GLY A 141 -3.05 -9.70 2.42
N GLY A 142 -2.88 -8.52 1.86
CA GLY A 142 -2.92 -8.33 0.42
C GLY A 142 -2.27 -7.03 -0.02
N THR A 143 -2.40 -6.76 -1.31
CA THR A 143 -1.91 -5.51 -1.89
C THR A 143 -2.83 -4.33 -1.55
N VAL A 144 -2.24 -3.16 -1.40
CA VAL A 144 -2.97 -1.88 -1.39
C VAL A 144 -2.86 -1.15 -2.74
N TYR A 145 -2.45 -1.88 -3.77
CA TYR A 145 -2.40 -1.42 -5.17
C TYR A 145 -1.48 -0.21 -5.42
N HIS A 146 -0.35 -0.17 -4.71
CA HIS A 146 0.67 0.87 -4.87
C HIS A 146 2.05 0.30 -5.26
N PRO A 147 2.17 -0.66 -6.21
CA PRO A 147 3.46 -1.15 -6.65
C PRO A 147 4.23 -0.07 -7.41
N VAL A 148 5.55 -0.10 -7.27
CA VAL A 148 6.47 0.82 -7.95
C VAL A 148 7.76 0.09 -8.33
N GLY A 149 8.60 0.71 -9.15
CA GLY A 149 9.99 0.30 -9.33
C GLY A 149 10.28 -0.71 -10.43
N THR A 150 9.27 -1.22 -11.15
CA THR A 150 9.49 -2.18 -12.25
C THR A 150 10.22 -1.59 -13.46
N CYS A 151 10.20 -0.25 -13.61
CA CYS A 151 11.01 0.49 -14.58
C CYS A 151 11.82 1.57 -13.87
N ARG A 152 12.46 1.21 -12.75
CA ARG A 152 13.09 2.20 -11.86
C ARG A 152 14.05 3.14 -12.56
N MET A 153 13.97 4.40 -12.17
CA MET A 153 14.89 5.46 -12.59
C MET A 153 16.23 5.36 -11.83
N GLY A 154 17.31 5.65 -12.53
CA GLY A 154 18.64 5.68 -11.91
C GLY A 154 19.74 6.02 -12.89
N VAL A 155 20.97 6.05 -12.37
CA VAL A 155 22.19 6.28 -13.14
C VAL A 155 23.11 5.04 -13.17
N ASP A 156 22.71 4.00 -12.47
CA ASP A 156 23.43 2.72 -12.44
C ASP A 156 23.01 1.81 -13.60
N LYS A 157 23.78 0.75 -13.82
CA LYS A 157 23.60 -0.18 -14.95
C LYS A 157 22.27 -0.94 -14.95
N ASP A 158 21.60 -1.05 -13.78
CA ASP A 158 20.37 -1.79 -13.62
C ASP A 158 19.13 -0.88 -13.66
N ALA A 159 19.32 0.42 -13.89
CA ALA A 159 18.24 1.37 -14.10
C ALA A 159 17.59 1.15 -15.48
N VAL A 160 16.25 1.10 -15.50
CA VAL A 160 15.49 0.97 -16.77
C VAL A 160 15.41 2.32 -17.48
N VAL A 161 15.19 3.40 -16.73
CA VAL A 161 15.16 4.75 -17.28
C VAL A 161 16.20 5.66 -16.63
N ALA A 162 16.73 6.59 -17.41
CA ALA A 162 17.61 7.65 -16.95
C ALA A 162 16.81 8.74 -16.19
N PRO A 163 17.45 9.71 -15.50
CA PRO A 163 16.75 10.80 -14.82
C PRO A 163 15.87 11.69 -15.69
N ASP A 164 16.08 11.70 -17.02
CA ASP A 164 15.22 12.34 -18.01
C ASP A 164 14.08 11.44 -18.51
N LEU A 165 13.87 10.30 -17.84
CA LEU A 165 12.82 9.30 -18.08
C LEU A 165 12.93 8.54 -19.40
N LYS A 166 14.03 8.70 -20.15
CA LYS A 166 14.30 7.93 -21.36
C LYS A 166 14.73 6.51 -21.01
N VAL A 167 14.22 5.55 -21.77
CA VAL A 167 14.59 4.13 -21.59
C VAL A 167 16.04 3.92 -22.04
N ASN A 168 16.86 3.35 -21.14
CA ASN A 168 18.24 3.05 -21.43
C ASN A 168 18.36 2.05 -22.60
N GLY A 169 19.18 2.37 -23.59
CA GLY A 169 19.39 1.51 -24.76
C GLY A 169 18.29 1.57 -25.84
N VAL A 170 17.21 2.32 -25.66
CA VAL A 170 16.13 2.47 -26.65
C VAL A 170 15.91 3.94 -26.98
N ARG A 171 16.00 4.29 -28.26
CA ARG A 171 15.79 5.67 -28.72
C ARG A 171 14.29 6.00 -28.86
N GLY A 172 13.91 7.21 -28.46
CA GLY A 172 12.55 7.74 -28.65
C GLY A 172 11.50 7.15 -27.73
N LEU A 173 11.89 6.47 -26.64
CA LEU A 173 10.96 5.87 -25.69
C LEU A 173 11.20 6.41 -24.27
N ARG A 174 10.11 6.71 -23.55
CA ARG A 174 10.10 7.07 -22.13
C ARG A 174 9.11 6.20 -21.36
N VAL A 175 9.36 6.08 -20.07
CA VAL A 175 8.37 5.57 -19.10
C VAL A 175 8.00 6.70 -18.14
N VAL A 176 6.70 6.95 -17.98
CA VAL A 176 6.15 8.10 -17.22
C VAL A 176 5.00 7.64 -16.34
N ASP A 177 5.29 6.82 -15.36
CA ASP A 177 4.31 6.33 -14.40
C ASP A 177 4.98 5.94 -13.06
N ALA A 178 4.23 5.32 -12.15
CA ALA A 178 4.73 4.92 -10.84
C ALA A 178 5.90 3.92 -10.91
N SER A 179 6.06 3.18 -12.00
CA SER A 179 7.11 2.17 -12.14
C SER A 179 8.52 2.75 -12.14
N ILE A 180 8.67 4.06 -12.46
CA ILE A 180 9.99 4.71 -12.42
C ILE A 180 10.50 4.98 -11.01
N MET A 181 9.65 4.96 -9.98
CA MET A 181 10.08 5.27 -8.60
C MET A 181 11.07 4.22 -8.10
N PRO A 182 12.31 4.59 -7.73
CA PRO A 182 13.28 3.63 -7.20
C PRO A 182 12.88 3.03 -5.86
N LEU A 183 12.13 3.79 -5.07
CA LEU A 183 11.56 3.42 -3.79
C LEU A 183 10.14 3.94 -3.70
N ILE A 184 9.28 3.19 -3.00
CA ILE A 184 7.92 3.66 -2.72
C ILE A 184 7.96 4.90 -1.82
N THR A 185 7.09 5.85 -2.08
CA THR A 185 6.91 7.04 -1.24
C THR A 185 6.25 6.68 0.10
N SER A 186 6.39 7.56 1.11
CA SER A 186 5.84 7.34 2.47
C SER A 186 4.32 7.41 2.55
N ALA A 187 3.63 7.60 1.41
CA ALA A 187 2.18 7.74 1.31
C ALA A 187 1.68 7.03 0.05
N ASN A 188 0.37 7.11 -0.18
CA ASN A 188 -0.24 6.62 -1.42
C ASN A 188 0.42 7.21 -2.66
N THR A 189 0.59 6.39 -3.70
CA THR A 189 1.41 6.74 -4.87
C THR A 189 0.70 7.64 -5.90
N ASN A 190 -0.57 7.96 -5.72
CA ASN A 190 -1.34 8.75 -6.69
C ASN A 190 -0.74 10.16 -6.91
N ALA A 191 -0.55 10.94 -5.85
CA ALA A 191 0.00 12.29 -5.97
C ALA A 191 1.44 12.32 -6.54
N PRO A 192 2.37 11.45 -6.10
CA PRO A 192 3.67 11.33 -6.75
C PRO A 192 3.59 10.97 -8.23
N THR A 193 2.65 10.12 -8.64
CA THR A 193 2.46 9.74 -10.05
C THR A 193 2.00 10.94 -10.89
N TYR A 194 1.07 11.75 -10.38
CA TYR A 194 0.71 13.02 -11.04
C TYR A 194 1.92 13.96 -11.16
N MET A 195 2.71 14.11 -10.11
CA MET A 195 3.93 14.94 -10.15
C MET A 195 4.91 14.44 -11.21
N ILE A 196 5.10 13.12 -11.33
CA ILE A 196 5.93 12.51 -12.37
C ILE A 196 5.40 12.86 -13.76
N ALA A 197 4.09 12.72 -13.97
CA ALA A 197 3.46 12.99 -15.25
C ALA A 197 3.57 14.46 -15.66
N GLU A 198 3.29 15.38 -14.77
CA GLU A 198 3.44 16.83 -14.99
C GLU A 198 4.89 17.21 -15.33
N LYS A 199 5.84 16.69 -14.54
CA LYS A 199 7.28 16.96 -14.80
C LYS A 199 7.74 16.37 -16.13
N ALA A 200 7.27 15.18 -16.50
CA ALA A 200 7.60 14.58 -17.77
C ALA A 200 7.01 15.33 -18.96
N ALA A 201 5.77 15.82 -18.84
CA ALA A 201 5.15 16.66 -19.86
C ALA A 201 5.98 17.94 -20.12
N ASP A 202 6.41 18.61 -19.06
CA ASP A 202 7.29 19.77 -19.12
C ASP A 202 8.62 19.43 -19.82
N MET A 203 9.28 18.32 -19.44
CA MET A 203 10.51 17.86 -20.08
C MET A 203 10.33 17.58 -21.58
N ILE A 204 9.21 16.96 -21.98
CA ILE A 204 8.92 16.63 -23.38
C ILE A 204 8.68 17.89 -24.21
N GLN A 205 7.94 18.86 -23.67
CA GLN A 205 7.65 20.12 -24.35
C GLN A 205 8.90 20.99 -24.58
N HIS A 206 9.86 20.93 -23.67
CA HIS A 206 11.08 21.73 -23.75
C HIS A 206 12.29 20.96 -24.31
N GLU A 207 12.07 19.75 -24.82
CA GLU A 207 13.10 19.00 -25.54
C GLU A 207 13.14 19.48 -26.99
N SER A 208 14.03 20.43 -27.28
CA SER A 208 14.34 20.94 -28.62
C SER A 208 15.61 20.36 -29.17
#